data_6059d74208733f7822b457bfde6080c6
#
_entry.id   6059d74208733f7822b457bfde6080c6
#
_cell.length_a   1.000
_cell.length_b   1.000
_cell.length_c   1.000
_cell.angle_alpha   90.00
_cell.angle_beta   90.00
_cell.angle_gamma   90.00
#
_symmetry.space_group_name_H-M   'P 1'
#
loop_
_entity.id
_entity.type
_entity.pdbx_description
1 polymer ?
#
loop_
_entity_poly.entity_id
_entity_poly.type
_entity_poly.pdbx_seq_one_letter_code
_entity_poly.pdbx_strand_id
1 'polypeptide(L)'
;MSYTGRSSCDDSALAAQCAKGDRASQEELYIRYSTRILSLCRRYSRDCSEAEDLMQEAFIKVFHKIGKFVWTGEGSLYRWMARVTINLCFDSIKKKKRIAEQFSASMEEMDIADDDSPSPVPDIPPGTLRALVEGLPEAYGTVFKLHCVDGLSHKEIGMLLGIKEKSSSSNCARAKAILIKKINEYLDRTEK
;
A
#
# COMPACT_ATOMS: atom_id res chain seq x y z
N MET A 1 -16.12 18.17 21.51
CA MET A 1 -17.35 17.38 21.29
C MET A 1 -16.93 15.92 21.22
N SER A 2 -17.30 15.17 22.25
CA SER A 2 -16.88 13.79 22.47
C SER A 2 -17.68 12.86 21.57
N TYR A 3 -16.98 12.19 20.63
CA TYR A 3 -17.54 11.08 19.87
C TYR A 3 -17.52 9.82 20.76
N THR A 4 -18.47 9.73 21.68
CA THR A 4 -18.70 8.52 22.46
C THR A 4 -19.78 7.67 21.78
N GLY A 5 -19.42 6.42 21.44
CA GLY A 5 -20.33 5.29 21.45
C GLY A 5 -21.28 5.13 20.27
N ARG A 6 -20.76 5.07 19.01
CA ARG A 6 -21.46 4.25 18.03
C ARG A 6 -20.85 2.85 18.07
N SER A 7 -21.66 1.86 18.47
CA SER A 7 -21.42 0.43 18.26
C SER A 7 -20.72 0.26 16.91
N SER A 8 -19.49 -0.26 16.88
CA SER A 8 -18.81 -0.49 15.64
C SER A 8 -19.65 -1.47 14.84
N CYS A 9 -20.43 -0.95 13.89
CA CYS A 9 -21.08 -1.80 12.89
C CYS A 9 -19.94 -2.60 12.26
N ASP A 10 -20.06 -3.93 12.31
CA ASP A 10 -19.07 -4.82 11.71
C ASP A 10 -18.85 -4.38 10.26
N ASP A 11 -17.60 -4.31 9.83
CA ASP A 11 -17.23 -3.92 8.45
C ASP A 11 -17.98 -4.73 7.39
N SER A 12 -18.37 -5.96 7.71
CA SER A 12 -19.20 -6.81 6.85
C SER A 12 -20.60 -6.24 6.67
N ALA A 13 -21.26 -5.88 7.78
CA ALA A 13 -22.58 -5.28 7.75
C ALA A 13 -22.57 -3.90 7.10
N LEU A 14 -21.54 -3.10 7.39
CA LEU A 14 -21.33 -1.78 6.80
C LEU A 14 -21.21 -1.87 5.28
N ALA A 15 -20.36 -2.78 4.77
CA ALA A 15 -20.19 -2.99 3.33
C ALA A 15 -21.49 -3.46 2.66
N ALA A 16 -22.24 -4.36 3.31
CA ALA A 16 -23.50 -4.86 2.79
C ALA A 16 -24.57 -3.76 2.68
N GLN A 17 -24.65 -2.82 3.63
CA GLN A 17 -25.57 -1.69 3.57
C GLN A 17 -25.11 -0.66 2.51
N CYS A 18 -23.82 -0.36 2.44
CA CYS A 18 -23.26 0.48 1.36
C CYS A 18 -23.59 -0.07 -0.03
N ALA A 19 -23.54 -1.40 -0.21
CA ALA A 19 -23.87 -2.05 -1.48
C ALA A 19 -25.35 -1.89 -1.87
N LYS A 20 -26.25 -1.67 -0.91
CA LYS A 20 -27.67 -1.36 -1.13
C LYS A 20 -27.92 0.13 -1.42
N GLY A 21 -26.88 0.96 -1.37
CA GLY A 21 -26.99 2.40 -1.58
C GLY A 21 -27.42 3.19 -0.35
N ASP A 22 -27.33 2.61 0.86
CA ASP A 22 -27.68 3.30 2.10
C ASP A 22 -26.71 4.45 2.37
N ARG A 23 -27.23 5.69 2.33
CA ARG A 23 -26.41 6.90 2.46
C ARG A 23 -25.73 7.03 3.82
N ALA A 24 -26.41 6.63 4.91
CA ALA A 24 -25.86 6.73 6.24
C ALA A 24 -24.66 5.78 6.41
N SER A 25 -24.74 4.58 5.84
CA SER A 25 -23.64 3.62 5.81
C SER A 25 -22.49 4.08 4.91
N GLN A 26 -22.79 4.74 3.79
CA GLN A 26 -21.74 5.31 2.92
C GLN A 26 -20.99 6.46 3.63
N GLU A 27 -21.70 7.33 4.37
CA GLU A 27 -21.12 8.38 5.19
C GLU A 27 -20.25 7.79 6.31
N GLU A 28 -20.72 6.78 7.02
CA GLU A 28 -19.97 6.10 8.07
C GLU A 28 -18.70 5.46 7.52
N LEU A 29 -18.77 4.79 6.37
CA LEU A 29 -17.62 4.20 5.70
C LEU A 29 -16.60 5.26 5.30
N TYR A 30 -17.05 6.39 4.76
CA TYR A 30 -16.18 7.51 4.43
C TYR A 30 -15.49 8.06 5.68
N ILE A 31 -16.23 8.38 6.74
CA ILE A 31 -15.67 8.91 8.00
C ILE A 31 -14.63 7.95 8.58
N ARG A 32 -14.92 6.64 8.58
CA ARG A 32 -14.06 5.60 9.17
C ARG A 32 -12.74 5.43 8.43
N TYR A 33 -12.75 5.54 7.10
CA TYR A 33 -11.60 5.17 6.26
C TYR A 33 -10.93 6.32 5.54
N SER A 34 -11.51 7.54 5.49
CA SER A 34 -10.98 8.67 4.72
C SER A 34 -9.54 9.01 5.08
N THR A 35 -9.19 9.11 6.37
CA THR A 35 -7.83 9.42 6.82
C THR A 35 -6.82 8.37 6.36
N ARG A 36 -7.18 7.08 6.41
CA ARG A 36 -6.29 5.98 5.98
C ARG A 36 -6.13 5.96 4.46
N ILE A 37 -7.21 6.18 3.71
CA ILE A 37 -7.18 6.25 2.24
C ILE A 37 -6.43 7.50 1.77
N LEU A 38 -6.61 8.65 2.43
CA LEU A 38 -5.83 9.87 2.12
C LEU A 38 -4.33 9.65 2.36
N SER A 39 -3.96 9.02 3.48
CA SER A 39 -2.57 8.67 3.76
C SER A 39 -1.98 7.71 2.70
N LEU A 40 -2.80 6.80 2.17
CA LEU A 40 -2.42 5.94 1.06
C LEU A 40 -2.20 6.75 -0.23
N CYS A 41 -3.14 7.62 -0.59
CA CYS A 41 -3.03 8.49 -1.78
C CYS A 41 -1.79 9.39 -1.72
N ARG A 42 -1.47 9.97 -0.56
CA ARG A 42 -0.27 10.81 -0.36
C ARG A 42 1.05 10.10 -0.68
N ARG A 43 1.12 8.77 -0.58
CA ARG A 43 2.32 8.00 -0.95
C ARG A 43 2.57 7.93 -2.46
N TYR A 44 1.51 8.13 -3.26
CA TYR A 44 1.51 7.98 -4.71
C TYR A 44 1.16 9.26 -5.47
N SER A 45 0.90 10.36 -4.77
CA SER A 45 0.65 11.70 -5.32
C SER A 45 1.89 12.57 -5.23
N ARG A 46 1.91 13.65 -6.00
CA ARG A 46 2.99 14.65 -5.99
C ARG A 46 2.80 15.70 -4.89
N ASP A 47 1.55 16.02 -4.61
CA ASP A 47 1.16 17.05 -3.67
C ASP A 47 -0.14 16.69 -2.94
N CYS A 48 -0.52 17.54 -1.99
CA CYS A 48 -1.71 17.31 -1.17
C CYS A 48 -3.01 17.42 -1.97
N SER A 49 -3.09 18.32 -2.94
CA SER A 49 -4.29 18.51 -3.75
C SER A 49 -4.57 17.29 -4.61
N GLU A 50 -3.54 16.76 -5.29
CA GLU A 50 -3.64 15.52 -6.06
C GLU A 50 -4.03 14.32 -5.16
N ALA A 51 -3.54 14.27 -3.91
CA ALA A 51 -3.91 13.22 -2.98
C ALA A 51 -5.39 13.25 -2.58
N GLU A 52 -5.94 14.46 -2.40
CA GLU A 52 -7.35 14.66 -2.07
C GLU A 52 -8.25 14.31 -3.25
N ASP A 53 -7.89 14.69 -4.47
CA ASP A 53 -8.61 14.32 -5.69
C ASP A 53 -8.62 12.80 -5.89
N LEU A 54 -7.47 12.14 -5.72
CA LEU A 54 -7.35 10.69 -5.80
C LEU A 54 -8.18 10.00 -4.71
N MET A 55 -8.24 10.54 -3.50
CA MET A 55 -9.08 10.00 -2.43
C MET A 55 -10.57 10.09 -2.81
N GLN A 56 -11.03 11.23 -3.32
CA GLN A 56 -12.42 11.40 -3.73
C GLN A 56 -12.77 10.41 -4.85
N GLU A 57 -11.94 10.31 -5.88
CA GLU A 57 -12.13 9.35 -6.98
C GLU A 57 -12.09 7.90 -6.49
N ALA A 58 -11.24 7.59 -5.51
CA ALA A 58 -11.16 6.27 -4.89
C ALA A 58 -12.49 5.90 -4.20
N PHE A 59 -13.08 6.81 -3.42
CA PHE A 59 -14.37 6.55 -2.77
C PHE A 59 -15.50 6.39 -3.79
N ILE A 60 -15.53 7.17 -4.86
CA ILE A 60 -16.49 6.98 -5.95
C ILE A 60 -16.35 5.56 -6.51
N LYS A 61 -15.12 5.11 -6.83
CA LYS A 61 -14.88 3.74 -7.33
C LYS A 61 -15.21 2.67 -6.31
N VAL A 62 -14.95 2.91 -5.02
CA VAL A 62 -15.31 2.00 -3.92
C VAL A 62 -16.82 1.82 -3.89
N PHE A 63 -17.61 2.89 -3.84
CA PHE A 63 -19.08 2.80 -3.79
C PHE A 63 -19.66 2.13 -5.03
N HIS A 64 -19.12 2.37 -6.21
CA HIS A 64 -19.54 1.67 -7.42
C HIS A 64 -19.22 0.17 -7.42
N LYS A 65 -18.17 -0.26 -6.75
CA LYS A 65 -17.69 -1.65 -6.75
C LYS A 65 -17.99 -2.42 -5.48
N ILE A 66 -18.50 -1.78 -4.42
CA ILE A 66 -18.65 -2.40 -3.11
C ILE A 66 -19.60 -3.61 -3.12
N GLY A 67 -20.54 -3.65 -4.06
CA GLY A 67 -21.39 -4.82 -4.28
C GLY A 67 -20.64 -6.08 -4.74
N LYS A 68 -19.36 -5.95 -5.17
CA LYS A 68 -18.48 -7.07 -5.54
C LYS A 68 -17.52 -7.46 -4.41
N PHE A 69 -17.56 -6.75 -3.29
CA PHE A 69 -16.72 -7.06 -2.14
C PHE A 69 -17.18 -8.35 -1.47
N VAL A 70 -16.22 -9.23 -1.15
CA VAL A 70 -16.47 -10.47 -0.41
C VAL A 70 -15.74 -10.37 0.93
N TRP A 71 -16.49 -10.52 2.01
CA TRP A 71 -15.93 -10.54 3.35
C TRP A 71 -15.07 -11.79 3.58
N THR A 72 -13.84 -11.62 4.01
CA THR A 72 -12.88 -12.69 4.31
C THR A 72 -12.26 -12.57 5.69
N GLY A 73 -12.90 -11.83 6.60
CA GLY A 73 -12.41 -11.61 7.95
C GLY A 73 -12.04 -10.15 8.23
N GLU A 74 -11.62 -9.91 9.46
CA GLU A 74 -11.30 -8.57 9.96
C GLU A 74 -10.22 -7.88 9.09
N GLY A 75 -10.43 -6.58 8.83
CA GLY A 75 -9.56 -5.77 7.98
C GLY A 75 -9.66 -6.05 6.47
N SER A 76 -10.47 -7.04 6.03
CA SER A 76 -10.62 -7.34 4.60
C SER A 76 -11.24 -6.19 3.80
N LEU A 77 -12.15 -5.43 4.41
CA LEU A 77 -12.75 -4.26 3.78
C LEU A 77 -11.71 -3.19 3.48
N TYR A 78 -10.86 -2.86 4.45
CA TYR A 78 -9.78 -1.90 4.22
C TYR A 78 -8.79 -2.39 3.15
N ARG A 79 -8.35 -3.65 3.22
CA ARG A 79 -7.43 -4.21 2.21
C ARG A 79 -8.02 -4.16 0.81
N TRP A 80 -9.31 -4.43 0.67
CA TRP A 80 -10.01 -4.32 -0.62
C TRP A 80 -10.09 -2.87 -1.11
N MET A 81 -10.45 -1.92 -0.24
CA MET A 81 -10.47 -0.48 -0.56
C MET A 81 -9.08 0.02 -0.94
N ALA A 82 -8.04 -0.38 -0.21
CA ALA A 82 -6.65 -0.03 -0.50
C ALA A 82 -6.24 -0.50 -1.91
N ARG A 83 -6.59 -1.74 -2.30
CA ARG A 83 -6.34 -2.23 -3.67
C ARG A 83 -7.04 -1.40 -4.74
N VAL A 84 -8.31 -1.03 -4.53
CA VAL A 84 -9.05 -0.15 -5.46
C VAL A 84 -8.33 1.19 -5.59
N THR A 85 -7.89 1.76 -4.48
CA THR A 85 -7.18 3.05 -4.42
C THR A 85 -5.81 2.98 -5.09
N ILE A 86 -5.01 1.95 -4.81
CA ILE A 86 -3.67 1.78 -5.39
C ILE A 86 -3.76 1.64 -6.92
N ASN A 87 -4.68 0.82 -7.40
CA ASN A 87 -4.91 0.69 -8.84
C ASN A 87 -5.23 2.04 -9.49
N LEU A 88 -6.08 2.85 -8.84
CA LEU A 88 -6.40 4.20 -9.31
C LEU A 88 -5.16 5.10 -9.34
N CYS A 89 -4.36 5.13 -8.27
CA CYS A 89 -3.14 5.92 -8.20
C CYS A 89 -2.17 5.56 -9.33
N PHE A 90 -1.95 4.26 -9.57
CA PHE A 90 -1.06 3.82 -10.64
C PHE A 90 -1.63 4.09 -12.04
N ASP A 91 -2.93 4.00 -12.24
CA ASP A 91 -3.56 4.40 -13.50
C ASP A 91 -3.34 5.91 -13.76
N SER A 92 -3.44 6.76 -12.74
CA SER A 92 -3.13 8.19 -12.84
C SER A 92 -1.66 8.43 -13.18
N ILE A 93 -0.73 7.72 -12.51
CA ILE A 93 0.71 7.82 -12.78
C ILE A 93 1.03 7.35 -14.22
N LYS A 94 0.46 6.20 -14.67
CA LYS A 94 0.66 5.69 -16.03
C LYS A 94 0.16 6.65 -17.11
N LYS A 95 -0.94 7.33 -16.88
CA LYS A 95 -1.45 8.39 -17.77
C LYS A 95 -0.46 9.56 -17.88
N LYS A 96 0.29 9.86 -16.80
CA LYS A 96 1.23 11.00 -16.73
C LYS A 96 2.65 10.64 -17.15
N LYS A 97 3.08 9.37 -17.03
CA LYS A 97 4.42 8.87 -17.40
C LYS A 97 4.34 7.47 -18.01
N ARG A 98 5.11 7.22 -19.07
CA ARG A 98 5.39 5.85 -19.55
C ARG A 98 6.35 5.15 -18.58
N ILE A 99 5.84 4.65 -17.46
CA ILE A 99 6.64 3.97 -16.42
C ILE A 99 7.28 2.66 -16.94
N ALA A 100 6.70 2.03 -17.97
CA ALA A 100 7.24 0.79 -18.55
C ALA A 100 8.72 0.90 -18.99
N GLU A 101 9.20 2.09 -19.37
CA GLU A 101 10.56 2.31 -19.79
C GLU A 101 11.56 2.37 -18.61
N GLN A 102 11.13 2.81 -17.42
CA GLN A 102 11.99 2.90 -16.23
C GLN A 102 12.21 1.56 -15.54
N PHE A 103 11.21 0.66 -15.58
CA PHE A 103 11.33 -0.68 -14.97
C PHE A 103 12.09 -1.68 -15.85
N SER A 104 12.24 -1.41 -17.15
CA SER A 104 12.97 -2.27 -18.08
C SER A 104 14.50 -2.11 -18.01
N ALA A 105 15.01 -0.98 -17.49
CA ALA A 105 16.44 -0.65 -17.52
C ALA A 105 17.24 -1.18 -16.31
N SER A 106 16.63 -1.88 -15.36
CA SER A 106 17.26 -2.29 -14.08
C SER A 106 17.28 -3.81 -13.88
N MET A 107 17.58 -4.57 -14.92
CA MET A 107 17.73 -6.04 -14.82
C MET A 107 19.22 -6.43 -14.79
N GLU A 108 19.83 -6.33 -13.61
CA GLU A 108 20.95 -7.20 -13.26
C GLU A 108 20.43 -8.35 -12.40
N GLU A 109 20.57 -9.57 -12.92
CA GLU A 109 20.18 -10.78 -12.23
C GLU A 109 21.17 -11.08 -11.11
N MET A 110 20.72 -10.97 -9.87
CA MET A 110 21.38 -11.59 -8.73
C MET A 110 20.38 -12.53 -8.08
N ASP A 111 20.70 -13.82 -8.08
CA ASP A 111 19.98 -14.84 -7.31
C ASP A 111 20.22 -14.61 -5.82
N ILE A 112 19.18 -14.23 -5.11
CA ILE A 112 19.17 -14.21 -3.64
C ILE A 112 18.05 -15.14 -3.20
N ALA A 113 18.40 -16.12 -2.38
CA ALA A 113 17.46 -17.08 -1.78
C ALA A 113 16.46 -16.33 -0.88
N ASP A 114 15.18 -16.69 -0.99
CA ASP A 114 14.12 -16.24 -0.09
C ASP A 114 14.37 -16.85 1.31
N ASP A 115 14.84 -16.04 2.23
CA ASP A 115 14.83 -16.37 3.66
C ASP A 115 13.71 -15.57 4.32
N ASP A 116 12.59 -16.23 4.56
CA ASP A 116 11.37 -15.66 5.12
C ASP A 116 11.30 -15.82 6.66
N SER A 117 12.46 -15.86 7.32
CA SER A 117 12.53 -15.93 8.79
C SER A 117 12.19 -14.58 9.40
N PRO A 118 11.22 -14.52 10.34
CA PRO A 118 10.96 -13.30 11.11
C PRO A 118 12.11 -13.06 12.09
N SER A 119 13.00 -12.15 11.72
CA SER A 119 14.02 -11.64 12.64
C SER A 119 13.38 -10.67 13.63
N PRO A 120 13.77 -10.65 14.92
CA PRO A 120 13.26 -9.68 15.88
C PRO A 120 13.53 -8.27 15.35
N VAL A 121 12.48 -7.45 15.28
CA VAL A 121 12.58 -6.07 14.78
C VAL A 121 13.32 -5.26 15.85
N PRO A 122 14.51 -4.72 15.56
CA PRO A 122 15.20 -3.85 16.49
C PRO A 122 14.37 -2.61 16.79
N ASP A 123 14.55 -2.00 17.97
CA ASP A 123 13.86 -0.77 18.36
C ASP A 123 14.39 0.43 17.55
N ILE A 124 13.89 0.59 16.34
CA ILE A 124 14.28 1.66 15.42
C ILE A 124 13.19 2.73 15.43
N PRO A 125 13.51 4.02 15.63
CA PRO A 125 12.54 5.09 15.55
C PRO A 125 11.79 5.06 14.20
N PRO A 126 10.44 5.21 14.18
CA PRO A 126 9.63 5.13 12.96
C PRO A 126 10.09 6.09 11.85
N GLY A 127 10.60 7.27 12.22
CA GLY A 127 11.17 8.25 11.27
C GLY A 127 12.42 7.74 10.56
N THR A 128 13.30 7.04 11.28
CA THR A 128 14.52 6.43 10.73
C THR A 128 14.18 5.30 9.78
N LEU A 129 13.28 4.40 10.18
CA LEU A 129 12.84 3.30 9.33
C LEU A 129 12.22 3.82 8.02
N ARG A 130 11.41 4.86 8.11
CA ARG A 130 10.82 5.52 6.94
C ARG A 130 11.91 6.06 6.00
N ALA A 131 12.90 6.78 6.53
CA ALA A 131 14.01 7.33 5.73
C ALA A 131 14.83 6.23 5.05
N LEU A 132 15.06 5.09 5.73
CA LEU A 132 15.75 3.93 5.15
C LEU A 132 14.96 3.33 3.98
N VAL A 133 13.64 3.21 4.09
CA VAL A 133 12.76 2.72 3.01
C VAL A 133 12.72 3.71 1.84
N GLU A 134 12.66 5.02 2.11
CA GLU A 134 12.70 6.07 1.08
C GLU A 134 14.05 6.11 0.34
N GLY A 135 15.14 5.70 0.99
CA GLY A 135 16.47 5.59 0.40
C GLY A 135 16.74 4.29 -0.37
N LEU A 136 15.73 3.45 -0.63
CA LEU A 136 15.87 2.30 -1.52
C LEU A 136 15.89 2.73 -2.99
N PRO A 137 16.55 1.97 -3.90
CA PRO A 137 16.39 2.15 -5.33
C PRO A 137 14.90 2.11 -5.73
N GLU A 138 14.48 2.98 -6.64
CA GLU A 138 13.06 3.23 -6.96
C GLU A 138 12.28 1.94 -7.27
N ALA A 139 12.83 1.04 -8.10
CA ALA A 139 12.21 -0.22 -8.47
C ALA A 139 11.99 -1.14 -7.27
N TYR A 140 12.98 -1.27 -6.40
CA TYR A 140 12.92 -2.14 -5.22
C TYR A 140 12.03 -1.53 -4.14
N GLY A 141 12.17 -0.22 -3.90
CA GLY A 141 11.37 0.52 -2.92
C GLY A 141 9.87 0.51 -3.27
N THR A 142 9.53 0.62 -4.56
CA THR A 142 8.13 0.55 -5.02
C THR A 142 7.53 -0.82 -4.75
N VAL A 143 8.23 -1.90 -5.14
CA VAL A 143 7.74 -3.27 -4.90
C VAL A 143 7.65 -3.57 -3.41
N PHE A 144 8.65 -3.14 -2.61
CA PHE A 144 8.65 -3.30 -1.15
C PHE A 144 7.43 -2.62 -0.51
N LYS A 145 7.15 -1.37 -0.86
CA LYS A 145 6.00 -0.62 -0.34
C LYS A 145 4.68 -1.32 -0.70
N LEU A 146 4.51 -1.70 -1.96
CA LEU A 146 3.30 -2.38 -2.43
C LEU A 146 3.09 -3.73 -1.73
N HIS A 147 4.15 -4.52 -1.51
CA HIS A 147 4.04 -5.84 -0.90
C HIS A 147 4.00 -5.77 0.63
N CYS A 148 5.02 -5.18 1.26
CA CYS A 148 5.19 -5.22 2.71
C CYS A 148 4.32 -4.20 3.47
N VAL A 149 4.01 -3.04 2.85
CA VAL A 149 3.21 -1.99 3.51
C VAL A 149 1.74 -2.06 3.10
N ASP A 150 1.47 -2.23 1.80
CA ASP A 150 0.12 -2.18 1.26
C ASP A 150 -0.52 -3.58 1.09
N GLY A 151 0.26 -4.67 1.27
CA GLY A 151 -0.23 -6.03 1.33
C GLY A 151 -0.68 -6.62 -0.01
N LEU A 152 -0.15 -6.11 -1.15
CA LEU A 152 -0.40 -6.70 -2.46
C LEU A 152 0.43 -7.97 -2.65
N SER A 153 -0.14 -8.97 -3.30
CA SER A 153 0.60 -10.14 -3.76
C SER A 153 1.54 -9.80 -4.92
N HIS A 154 2.62 -10.57 -5.11
CA HIS A 154 3.54 -10.36 -6.24
C HIS A 154 2.85 -10.48 -7.59
N LYS A 155 1.80 -11.31 -7.70
CA LYS A 155 0.96 -11.42 -8.89
C LYS A 155 0.21 -10.10 -9.18
N GLU A 156 -0.40 -9.49 -8.16
CA GLU A 156 -1.08 -8.20 -8.28
C GLU A 156 -0.11 -7.08 -8.64
N ILE A 157 1.08 -7.08 -8.00
CA ILE A 157 2.15 -6.12 -8.29
C ILE A 157 2.65 -6.30 -9.73
N GLY A 158 2.82 -7.55 -10.18
CA GLY A 158 3.20 -7.85 -11.55
C GLY A 158 2.21 -7.26 -12.57
N MET A 159 0.91 -7.44 -12.36
CA MET A 159 -0.14 -6.84 -13.20
C MET A 159 -0.14 -5.30 -13.11
N LEU A 160 0.05 -4.76 -11.92
CA LEU A 160 0.04 -3.32 -11.69
C LEU A 160 1.21 -2.60 -12.36
N LEU A 161 2.42 -3.15 -12.23
CA LEU A 161 3.67 -2.57 -12.74
C LEU A 161 4.03 -3.03 -14.17
N GLY A 162 3.36 -4.05 -14.70
CA GLY A 162 3.69 -4.63 -16.00
C GLY A 162 4.97 -5.47 -15.98
N ILE A 163 5.32 -6.08 -14.86
CA ILE A 163 6.49 -6.96 -14.67
C ILE A 163 6.05 -8.39 -14.37
N LYS A 164 6.97 -9.35 -14.52
CA LYS A 164 6.69 -10.74 -14.16
C LYS A 164 6.55 -10.88 -12.62
N GLU A 165 5.72 -11.80 -12.16
CA GLU A 165 5.55 -12.11 -10.73
C GLU A 165 6.90 -12.45 -10.07
N LYS A 166 7.74 -13.28 -10.73
CA LYS A 166 9.09 -13.62 -10.28
C LYS A 166 9.99 -12.38 -10.14
N SER A 167 9.89 -11.41 -11.06
CA SER A 167 10.64 -10.15 -10.97
C SER A 167 10.19 -9.31 -9.76
N SER A 168 8.89 -9.30 -9.47
CA SER A 168 8.36 -8.64 -8.26
C SER A 168 8.91 -9.29 -6.99
N SER A 169 8.90 -10.63 -6.89
CA SER A 169 9.47 -11.36 -5.74
C SER A 169 10.95 -11.05 -5.58
N SER A 170 11.75 -11.18 -6.63
CA SER A 170 13.19 -10.87 -6.60
C SER A 170 13.48 -9.42 -6.19
N ASN A 171 12.70 -8.45 -6.68
CA ASN A 171 12.87 -7.04 -6.29
C ASN A 171 12.53 -6.81 -4.82
N CYS A 172 11.52 -7.50 -4.28
CA CYS A 172 11.18 -7.45 -2.86
C CYS A 172 12.30 -8.04 -1.99
N ALA A 173 12.84 -9.19 -2.37
CA ALA A 173 13.98 -9.82 -1.67
C ALA A 173 15.22 -8.92 -1.66
N ARG A 174 15.55 -8.27 -2.78
CA ARG A 174 16.64 -7.29 -2.87
C ARG A 174 16.40 -6.08 -1.98
N ALA A 175 15.16 -5.56 -1.95
CA ALA A 175 14.80 -4.46 -1.05
C ALA A 175 15.01 -4.83 0.41
N LYS A 176 14.54 -6.02 0.83
CA LYS A 176 14.74 -6.55 2.19
C LYS A 176 16.23 -6.66 2.54
N ALA A 177 17.05 -7.22 1.67
CA ALA A 177 18.50 -7.36 1.88
C ALA A 177 19.21 -6.01 2.05
N ILE A 178 18.88 -5.01 1.22
CA ILE A 178 19.42 -3.65 1.34
C ILE A 178 18.98 -3.00 2.66
N LEU A 179 17.71 -3.18 3.06
CA LEU A 179 17.20 -2.64 4.31
C LEU A 179 17.89 -3.26 5.52
N ILE A 180 18.05 -4.58 5.56
CA ILE A 180 18.76 -5.28 6.65
C ILE A 180 20.19 -4.74 6.79
N LYS A 181 20.91 -4.60 5.68
CA LYS A 181 22.26 -4.03 5.69
C LYS A 181 22.27 -2.61 6.27
N LYS A 182 21.39 -1.73 5.79
CA LYS A 182 21.30 -0.34 6.28
C LYS A 182 20.86 -0.24 7.73
N ILE A 183 19.99 -1.13 8.18
CA ILE A 183 19.56 -1.22 9.58
C ILE A 183 20.73 -1.60 10.48
N ASN A 184 21.50 -2.62 10.12
CA ASN A 184 22.68 -3.04 10.88
C ASN A 184 23.73 -1.92 10.94
N GLU A 185 24.01 -1.24 9.83
CA GLU A 185 24.90 -0.07 9.78
C GLU A 185 24.42 1.09 10.70
N TYR A 186 23.10 1.28 10.81
CA TYR A 186 22.52 2.28 11.72
C TYR A 186 22.69 1.87 13.18
N LEU A 187 22.42 0.63 13.53
CA LEU A 187 22.57 0.10 14.90
C LEU A 187 24.02 0.16 15.38
N ASP A 188 24.98 -0.26 14.54
CA ASP A 188 26.42 -0.20 14.83
C ASP A 188 26.92 1.23 15.09
N ARG A 189 26.24 2.26 14.57
CA ARG A 189 26.56 3.67 14.81
C ARG A 189 25.93 4.23 16.09
N THR A 190 24.83 3.66 16.53
CA THR A 190 24.11 4.12 17.74
C THR A 190 24.62 3.46 19.02
N GLU A 191 25.34 2.34 18.91
CA GLU A 191 25.98 1.65 20.04
C GLU A 191 27.41 2.17 20.36
N LYS A 192 27.94 3.11 19.60
CA LYS A 192 29.24 3.77 19.82
C LYS A 192 29.08 5.16 20.42
#